data_5bf8376c52a4c6a350834048b0ac82c6
#
_entry.id   5bf8376c52a4c6a350834048b0ac82c6
#
_cell.length_a   1.000
_cell.length_b   1.000
_cell.length_c   1.000
_cell.angle_alpha   90.00
_cell.angle_beta   90.00
_cell.angle_gamma   90.00
#
_symmetry.space_group_name_H-M   'P 1'
#
loop_
_entity.id
_entity.type
_entity.pdbx_description
1 polymer ?
#
loop_
_entity_poly.entity_id
_entity_poly.type
_entity_poly.pdbx_seq_one_letter_code
_entity_poly.pdbx_strand_id
1 'polypeptide(L)'
;MHHRKLRNSDWKEVEERFQKKLSGWKGKLLFVGGRLVLINSVLSNLSMFMLSFFEVPRGVLKRLDYYRSRFFWQSDGHKKKYRLTKWGILCTPKDQGGLGILDLDLQNRCLLSKWVFRLINEDEIWQRLLRNKYLRYKTITQVEYMPGDSHF
;
A
#
# COMPACT_ATOMS: atom_id res chain seq x y z
N MET A 1 6.22 -3.22 25.59
CA MET A 1 6.09 -2.31 24.42
C MET A 1 4.60 -2.24 24.08
N HIS A 2 3.98 -1.07 24.23
CA HIS A 2 2.61 -0.86 23.80
C HIS A 2 2.61 -0.63 22.29
N HIS A 3 2.20 -1.63 21.53
CA HIS A 3 2.01 -1.48 20.08
C HIS A 3 0.71 -0.72 19.85
N ARG A 4 0.82 0.58 19.69
CA ARG A 4 -0.29 1.47 19.35
C ARG A 4 -0.59 1.35 17.85
N LYS A 5 -1.86 1.17 17.50
CA LYS A 5 -2.32 1.27 16.11
C LYS A 5 -1.78 2.57 15.48
N LEU A 6 -1.10 2.47 14.34
CA LEU A 6 -0.57 3.63 13.65
C LEU A 6 -1.71 4.59 13.30
N ARG A 7 -1.57 5.83 13.74
CA ARG A 7 -2.50 6.91 13.43
C ARG A 7 -2.20 7.48 12.05
N ASN A 8 -3.16 8.21 11.48
CA ASN A 8 -2.95 8.92 10.21
C ASN A 8 -1.72 9.84 10.24
N SER A 9 -1.36 10.40 11.42
CA SER A 9 -0.15 11.20 11.61
C SER A 9 1.15 10.44 11.36
N ASP A 10 1.19 9.16 11.71
CA ASP A 10 2.40 8.34 11.65
C ASP A 10 2.74 7.98 10.18
N TRP A 11 1.73 8.07 9.30
CA TRP A 11 1.87 7.91 7.85
C TRP A 11 2.35 9.16 7.12
N LYS A 12 2.44 10.29 7.82
CA LYS A 12 2.83 11.59 7.23
C LYS A 12 4.22 11.52 6.59
N GLU A 13 5.15 10.83 7.23
CA GLU A 13 6.50 10.64 6.70
C GLU A 13 6.50 9.90 5.35
N VAL A 14 5.64 8.88 5.20
CA VAL A 14 5.49 8.16 3.92
C VAL A 14 4.93 9.09 2.85
N GLU A 15 3.91 9.88 3.18
CA GLU A 15 3.32 10.85 2.28
C GLU A 15 4.33 11.92 1.85
N GLU A 16 5.13 12.43 2.77
CA GLU A 16 6.20 13.40 2.48
C GLU A 16 7.28 12.81 1.56
N ARG A 17 7.66 11.55 1.77
CA ARG A 17 8.58 10.84 0.87
C ARG A 17 8.01 10.72 -0.55
N PHE A 18 6.71 10.42 -0.68
CA PHE A 18 6.02 10.41 -1.98
C PHE A 18 6.07 11.79 -2.64
N GLN A 19 5.71 12.84 -1.91
CA GLN A 19 5.73 14.21 -2.42
C GLN A 19 7.15 14.65 -2.84
N LYS A 20 8.15 14.35 -2.02
CA LYS A 20 9.56 14.67 -2.31
C LYS A 20 10.04 13.98 -3.59
N LYS A 21 9.69 12.70 -3.80
CA LYS A 21 10.02 12.00 -5.05
C LYS A 21 9.32 12.62 -6.25
N LEU A 22 8.03 12.89 -6.14
CA LEU A 22 7.23 13.48 -7.21
C LEU A 22 7.70 14.89 -7.58
N SER A 23 8.09 15.73 -6.61
CA SER A 23 8.60 17.08 -6.85
C SER A 23 9.98 17.07 -7.55
N GLY A 24 10.81 16.05 -7.28
CA GLY A 24 12.10 15.87 -7.95
C GLY A 24 11.99 15.41 -9.41
N TRP A 25 10.85 14.85 -9.80
CA TRP A 25 10.65 14.38 -11.16
C TRP A 25 10.10 15.48 -12.06
N LYS A 26 10.83 15.80 -13.11
CA LYS A 26 10.37 16.73 -14.15
C LYS A 26 9.32 16.03 -15.03
N GLY A 27 8.10 15.90 -14.51
CA GLY A 27 6.99 15.24 -15.22
C GLY A 27 6.70 15.83 -16.61
N LYS A 28 7.09 17.08 -16.84
CA LYS A 28 6.99 17.75 -18.14
C LYS A 28 7.80 17.07 -19.28
N LEU A 29 8.92 16.45 -18.91
CA LEU A 29 9.82 15.79 -19.86
C LEU A 29 9.46 14.32 -20.10
N LEU A 30 8.48 13.78 -19.36
CA LEU A 30 8.13 12.38 -19.44
C LEU A 30 6.84 12.16 -20.22
N PHE A 31 6.89 11.26 -21.20
CA PHE A 31 5.71 10.71 -21.84
C PHE A 31 4.86 9.92 -20.84
N VAL A 32 3.59 9.68 -21.16
CA VAL A 32 2.64 8.95 -20.31
C VAL A 32 3.18 7.57 -19.91
N GLY A 33 3.82 6.84 -20.84
CA GLY A 33 4.47 5.56 -20.56
C GLY A 33 5.58 5.65 -19.51
N GLY A 34 6.45 6.67 -19.61
CA GLY A 34 7.50 6.90 -18.62
C GLY A 34 6.97 7.20 -17.23
N ARG A 35 5.86 7.96 -17.12
CA ARG A 35 5.18 8.19 -15.84
C ARG A 35 4.58 6.92 -15.28
N LEU A 36 3.98 6.07 -16.13
CA LEU A 36 3.45 4.78 -15.73
C LEU A 36 4.54 3.88 -15.13
N VAL A 37 5.69 3.80 -15.79
CA VAL A 37 6.84 3.04 -15.29
C VAL A 37 7.29 3.58 -13.93
N LEU A 38 7.42 4.89 -13.75
CA LEU A 38 7.83 5.49 -12.47
C LEU A 38 6.82 5.25 -11.36
N ILE A 39 5.51 5.31 -11.65
CA ILE A 39 4.47 5.01 -10.67
C ILE A 39 4.62 3.55 -10.20
N ASN A 40 4.75 2.61 -11.11
CA ASN A 40 4.82 1.20 -10.76
C ASN A 40 6.16 0.80 -10.12
N SER A 41 7.29 1.30 -10.63
CA SER A 41 8.61 0.87 -10.16
C SER A 41 9.08 1.61 -8.91
N VAL A 42 8.78 2.89 -8.77
CA VAL A 42 9.32 3.69 -7.66
C VAL A 42 8.26 3.99 -6.61
N LEU A 43 7.11 4.54 -6.99
CA LEU A 43 6.10 4.96 -6.01
C LEU A 43 5.46 3.77 -5.31
N SER A 44 5.21 2.67 -6.03
CA SER A 44 4.67 1.46 -5.43
C SER A 44 5.67 0.81 -4.46
N ASN A 45 6.97 0.88 -4.76
CA ASN A 45 8.01 0.31 -3.88
C ASN A 45 8.31 1.17 -2.65
N LEU A 46 8.11 2.49 -2.71
CA LEU A 46 8.34 3.38 -1.56
C LEU A 46 7.54 3.01 -0.32
N SER A 47 6.32 2.54 -0.52
CA SER A 47 5.41 2.13 0.56
C SER A 47 5.48 0.63 0.86
N MET A 48 6.17 -0.17 0.04
CA MET A 48 6.15 -1.64 0.10
C MET A 48 6.48 -2.17 1.49
N PHE A 49 7.52 -1.63 2.14
CA PHE A 49 7.90 -2.04 3.48
C PHE A 49 6.76 -1.85 4.49
N MET A 50 6.17 -0.64 4.50
CA MET A 50 5.06 -0.33 5.43
C MET A 50 3.81 -1.14 5.10
N LEU A 51 3.50 -1.32 3.81
CA LEU A 51 2.39 -2.15 3.33
C LEU A 51 2.55 -3.63 3.71
N SER A 52 3.78 -4.10 3.91
CA SER A 52 4.05 -5.50 4.27
C SER A 52 3.80 -5.82 5.74
N PHE A 53 3.84 -4.80 6.61
CA PHE A 53 3.75 -5.01 8.06
C PHE A 53 2.53 -4.37 8.70
N PHE A 54 1.93 -3.38 8.08
CA PHE A 54 0.84 -2.61 8.69
C PHE A 54 -0.37 -2.52 7.77
N GLU A 55 -1.55 -2.62 8.36
CA GLU A 55 -2.79 -2.27 7.70
C GLU A 55 -2.85 -0.75 7.51
N VAL A 56 -2.84 -0.31 6.25
CA VAL A 56 -2.84 1.11 5.92
C VAL A 56 -4.25 1.68 6.01
N PRO A 57 -4.46 2.77 6.75
CA PRO A 57 -5.77 3.41 6.81
C PRO A 57 -6.25 3.84 5.41
N ARG A 58 -7.53 3.62 5.11
CA ARG A 58 -8.13 3.98 3.81
C ARG A 58 -7.92 5.46 3.43
N GLY A 59 -7.87 6.36 4.43
CA GLY A 59 -7.58 7.77 4.20
C GLY A 59 -6.18 8.01 3.64
N VAL A 60 -5.19 7.26 4.12
CA VAL A 60 -3.80 7.32 3.61
C VAL A 60 -3.72 6.77 2.20
N LEU A 61 -4.30 5.59 1.94
CA LEU A 61 -4.34 5.00 0.60
C LEU A 61 -4.95 5.96 -0.43
N LYS A 62 -6.08 6.60 -0.10
CA LYS A 62 -6.70 7.62 -0.97
C LYS A 62 -5.78 8.81 -1.25
N ARG A 63 -4.99 9.28 -0.27
CA ARG A 63 -4.02 10.36 -0.47
C ARG A 63 -2.86 9.93 -1.36
N LEU A 64 -2.32 8.73 -1.15
CA LEU A 64 -1.26 8.18 -2.01
C LEU A 64 -1.74 8.03 -3.46
N ASP A 65 -2.94 7.50 -3.67
CA ASP A 65 -3.55 7.39 -4.99
C ASP A 65 -3.85 8.75 -5.63
N TYR A 66 -4.23 9.73 -4.82
CA TYR A 66 -4.37 11.11 -5.31
C TYR A 66 -3.05 11.65 -5.86
N TYR A 67 -1.93 11.44 -5.15
CA TYR A 67 -0.60 11.88 -5.63
C TYR A 67 -0.17 11.14 -6.90
N ARG A 68 -0.37 9.81 -6.96
CA ARG A 68 -0.07 8.97 -8.13
C ARG A 68 -0.89 9.41 -9.34
N SER A 69 -2.20 9.58 -9.17
CA SER A 69 -3.13 10.02 -10.20
C SER A 69 -2.78 11.43 -10.69
N ARG A 70 -2.46 12.34 -9.77
CA ARG A 70 -2.05 13.69 -10.13
C ARG A 70 -0.78 13.67 -10.99
N PHE A 71 0.22 12.91 -10.62
CA PHE A 71 1.46 12.77 -11.39
C PHE A 71 1.21 12.16 -12.77
N PHE A 72 0.33 11.16 -12.86
CA PHE A 72 -0.01 10.51 -14.12
C PHE A 72 -0.64 11.48 -15.12
N TRP A 73 -1.63 12.26 -14.67
CA TRP A 73 -2.42 13.13 -15.54
C TRP A 73 -1.83 14.52 -15.75
N GLN A 74 -1.10 15.07 -14.78
CA GLN A 74 -0.59 16.43 -14.82
C GLN A 74 0.89 16.46 -15.25
N SER A 75 1.13 16.85 -16.51
CA SER A 75 2.49 17.16 -16.98
C SER A 75 2.97 18.55 -16.54
N ASP A 76 2.05 19.49 -16.30
CA ASP A 76 2.31 20.86 -15.91
C ASP A 76 1.58 21.22 -14.62
N GLY A 77 2.31 21.65 -13.60
CA GLY A 77 1.83 21.90 -12.25
C GLY A 77 0.69 22.93 -12.11
N HIS A 78 0.34 23.66 -13.17
CA HIS A 78 -0.62 24.76 -13.12
C HIS A 78 -1.91 24.56 -13.93
N LYS A 79 -1.97 23.63 -14.87
CA LYS A 79 -3.17 23.38 -15.67
C LYS A 79 -3.85 22.10 -15.25
N LYS A 80 -5.10 22.19 -14.77
CA LYS A 80 -5.97 21.04 -14.55
C LYS A 80 -6.22 20.36 -15.90
N LYS A 81 -5.57 19.22 -16.15
CA LYS A 81 -5.93 18.38 -17.31
C LYS A 81 -7.14 17.52 -16.96
N TYR A 82 -8.02 17.34 -17.93
CA TYR A 82 -9.13 16.42 -17.82
C TYR A 82 -8.63 15.01 -17.55
N ARG A 83 -9.21 14.37 -16.55
CA ARG A 83 -8.97 12.95 -16.30
C ARG A 83 -9.87 12.16 -17.24
N LEU A 84 -9.29 11.50 -18.22
CA LEU A 84 -10.04 10.77 -19.24
C LEU A 84 -10.77 9.55 -18.69
N THR A 85 -10.29 8.98 -17.56
CA THR A 85 -10.89 7.81 -16.94
C THR A 85 -10.69 7.79 -15.43
N LYS A 86 -11.48 6.97 -14.74
CA LYS A 86 -11.37 6.80 -13.29
C LYS A 86 -10.07 6.07 -12.93
N TRP A 87 -9.43 6.45 -11.82
CA TRP A 87 -8.17 5.86 -11.36
C TRP A 87 -8.26 4.34 -11.17
N GLY A 88 -9.38 3.85 -10.61
CA GLY A 88 -9.58 2.42 -10.42
C GLY A 88 -9.58 1.61 -11.72
N ILE A 89 -10.06 2.18 -12.84
CA ILE A 89 -10.00 1.50 -14.14
C ILE A 89 -8.56 1.39 -14.64
N LEU A 90 -7.71 2.38 -14.37
CA LEU A 90 -6.29 2.30 -14.71
C LEU A 90 -5.55 1.23 -13.90
N CYS A 91 -6.04 0.93 -12.68
CA CYS A 91 -5.50 -0.11 -11.83
C CYS A 91 -5.93 -1.54 -12.23
N THR A 92 -6.92 -1.69 -13.11
CA THR A 92 -7.25 -3.04 -13.60
C THR A 92 -6.13 -3.62 -14.47
N PRO A 93 -6.02 -4.96 -14.55
CA PRO A 93 -5.04 -5.62 -15.41
C PRO A 93 -5.15 -5.20 -16.88
N LYS A 94 -4.05 -5.33 -17.62
CA LYS A 94 -3.98 -4.93 -19.03
C LYS A 94 -4.90 -5.74 -19.94
N ASP A 95 -5.06 -7.01 -19.65
CA ASP A 95 -5.97 -7.94 -20.32
C ASP A 95 -7.46 -7.59 -20.10
N GLN A 96 -7.74 -6.81 -19.05
CA GLN A 96 -9.08 -6.31 -18.72
C GLN A 96 -9.27 -4.83 -19.10
N GLY A 97 -8.40 -4.28 -19.93
CA GLY A 97 -8.51 -2.92 -20.45
C GLY A 97 -7.91 -1.83 -19.54
N GLY A 98 -7.23 -2.19 -18.46
CA GLY A 98 -6.49 -1.26 -17.61
C GLY A 98 -5.05 -1.02 -18.06
N LEU A 99 -4.32 -0.25 -17.29
CA LEU A 99 -2.88 -0.02 -17.48
C LEU A 99 -1.99 -0.87 -16.55
N GLY A 100 -2.59 -1.70 -15.69
CA GLY A 100 -1.87 -2.51 -14.73
C GLY A 100 -1.12 -1.67 -13.68
N ILE A 101 -1.68 -0.53 -13.30
CA ILE A 101 -1.17 0.24 -12.16
C ILE A 101 -1.49 -0.55 -10.89
N LEU A 102 -0.48 -0.77 -10.06
CA LEU A 102 -0.66 -1.53 -8.81
C LEU A 102 -1.70 -0.84 -7.91
N ASP A 103 -2.74 -1.57 -7.54
CA ASP A 103 -3.71 -1.15 -6.54
C ASP A 103 -3.09 -1.31 -5.15
N LEU A 104 -2.90 -0.20 -4.43
CA LEU A 104 -2.24 -0.21 -3.12
C LEU A 104 -3.08 -0.90 -2.03
N ASP A 105 -4.41 -0.83 -2.10
CA ASP A 105 -5.27 -1.52 -1.13
C ASP A 105 -5.19 -3.03 -1.32
N LEU A 106 -5.31 -3.50 -2.56
CA LEU A 106 -5.15 -4.91 -2.89
C LEU A 106 -3.75 -5.41 -2.53
N GLN A 107 -2.72 -4.65 -2.86
CA GLN A 107 -1.34 -4.98 -2.53
C GLN A 107 -1.10 -5.10 -1.03
N ASN A 108 -1.64 -4.17 -0.23
CA ASN A 108 -1.53 -4.23 1.23
C ASN A 108 -2.17 -5.50 1.79
N ARG A 109 -3.39 -5.83 1.34
CA ARG A 109 -4.08 -7.06 1.79
C ARG A 109 -3.31 -8.31 1.40
N CYS A 110 -2.81 -8.40 0.16
CA CYS A 110 -2.01 -9.54 -0.30
C CYS A 110 -0.70 -9.70 0.50
N LEU A 111 -0.03 -8.60 0.83
CA LEU A 111 1.19 -8.64 1.61
C LEU A 111 0.94 -9.05 3.08
N LEU A 112 -0.16 -8.60 3.66
CA LEU A 112 -0.55 -9.00 5.01
C LEU A 112 -1.01 -10.46 5.05
N SER A 113 -1.79 -10.93 4.06
CA SER A 113 -2.24 -12.33 3.99
C SER A 113 -1.07 -13.32 3.87
N LYS A 114 0.06 -12.92 3.31
CA LYS A 114 1.28 -13.72 3.28
C LYS A 114 1.76 -14.12 4.68
N TRP A 115 1.63 -13.24 5.67
CA TRP A 115 2.02 -13.55 7.04
C TRP A 115 1.10 -14.60 7.66
N VAL A 116 -0.22 -14.51 7.38
CA VAL A 116 -1.19 -15.52 7.83
C VAL A 116 -0.89 -16.87 7.16
N PHE A 117 -0.63 -16.87 5.85
CA PHE A 117 -0.24 -18.08 5.13
C PHE A 117 1.00 -18.73 5.72
N ARG A 118 2.05 -17.95 6.01
CA ARG A 118 3.27 -18.45 6.65
C ARG A 118 3.00 -18.99 8.05
N LEU A 119 2.17 -18.30 8.83
CA LEU A 119 1.80 -18.74 10.16
C LEU A 119 1.12 -20.12 10.14
N ILE A 120 0.36 -20.44 9.08
CA ILE A 120 -0.32 -21.74 8.95
C ILE A 120 0.64 -22.83 8.49
N ASN A 121 1.46 -22.54 7.48
CA ASN A 121 2.19 -23.56 6.72
C ASN A 121 3.65 -23.77 7.15
N GLU A 122 4.24 -22.80 7.85
CA GLU A 122 5.62 -22.89 8.30
C GLU A 122 5.68 -23.15 9.81
N ASP A 123 6.75 -23.78 10.29
CA ASP A 123 6.93 -24.14 11.72
C ASP A 123 8.27 -23.65 12.27
N GLU A 124 8.62 -22.40 11.97
CA GLU A 124 9.79 -21.74 12.54
C GLU A 124 9.52 -21.20 13.97
N ILE A 125 10.57 -20.77 14.65
CA ILE A 125 10.52 -20.34 16.07
C ILE A 125 9.49 -19.22 16.28
N TRP A 126 9.44 -18.24 15.37
CA TRP A 126 8.54 -17.09 15.50
C TRP A 126 7.05 -17.49 15.29
N GLN A 127 6.77 -18.44 14.39
CA GLN A 127 5.40 -18.94 14.20
C GLN A 127 4.92 -19.71 15.46
N ARG A 128 5.78 -20.54 16.06
CA ARG A 128 5.48 -21.25 17.32
C ARG A 128 5.18 -20.25 18.44
N LEU A 129 5.99 -19.20 18.55
CA LEU A 129 5.76 -18.13 19.53
C LEU A 129 4.41 -17.43 19.34
N LEU A 130 4.08 -17.07 18.09
CA LEU A 130 2.81 -16.43 17.75
C LEU A 130 1.62 -17.37 17.98
N ARG A 131 1.71 -18.63 17.53
CA ARG A 131 0.67 -19.64 17.79
C ARG A 131 0.44 -19.83 19.28
N ASN A 132 1.50 -19.98 20.07
CA ASN A 132 1.40 -20.14 21.52
C ASN A 132 0.81 -18.91 22.22
N LYS A 133 1.16 -17.71 21.74
CA LYS A 133 0.70 -16.45 22.32
C LYS A 133 -0.76 -16.14 21.98
N TYR A 134 -1.15 -16.30 20.72
CA TYR A 134 -2.44 -15.81 20.21
C TYR A 134 -3.44 -16.92 19.89
N LEU A 135 -2.99 -18.05 19.39
CA LEU A 135 -3.89 -19.15 19.02
C LEU A 135 -4.12 -20.11 20.19
N ARG A 136 -3.08 -20.45 20.96
CA ARG A 136 -3.14 -21.49 22.01
C ARG A 136 -3.85 -22.75 21.49
N TYR A 137 -5.15 -22.90 21.83
CA TYR A 137 -6.01 -24.01 21.39
C TYR A 137 -7.10 -23.57 20.40
N LYS A 138 -7.09 -22.30 19.96
CA LYS A 138 -8.07 -21.72 19.04
C LYS A 138 -7.57 -21.81 17.59
N THR A 139 -8.51 -21.99 16.66
CA THR A 139 -8.22 -21.83 15.23
C THR A 139 -8.12 -20.34 14.88
N ILE A 140 -7.47 -20.01 13.77
CA ILE A 140 -7.30 -18.60 13.32
C ILE A 140 -8.64 -17.89 13.18
N THR A 141 -9.69 -18.63 12.79
CA THR A 141 -11.05 -18.10 12.64
C THR A 141 -11.77 -17.84 13.98
N GLN A 142 -11.26 -18.37 15.09
CA GLN A 142 -11.83 -18.22 16.43
C GLN A 142 -11.09 -17.19 17.29
N VAL A 143 -10.08 -16.54 16.73
CA VAL A 143 -9.32 -15.50 17.44
C VAL A 143 -10.06 -14.18 17.30
N GLU A 144 -10.49 -13.64 18.43
CA GLU A 144 -11.05 -12.29 18.52
C GLU A 144 -9.97 -11.32 18.98
N TYR A 145 -9.98 -10.13 18.37
CA TYR A 145 -9.08 -9.04 18.74
C TYR A 145 -9.40 -8.57 20.17
N MET A 146 -8.41 -8.61 21.05
CA MET A 146 -8.52 -8.02 22.38
C MET A 146 -7.77 -6.69 22.49
N PRO A 147 -8.30 -5.70 23.20
CA PRO A 147 -7.58 -4.45 23.46
C PRO A 147 -6.26 -4.75 24.18
N GLY A 148 -5.15 -4.44 23.53
CA GLY A 148 -3.80 -4.74 24.04
C GLY A 148 -3.01 -5.75 23.19
N ASP A 149 -3.65 -6.44 22.26
CA ASP A 149 -2.96 -7.29 21.30
C ASP A 149 -2.13 -6.46 20.31
N SER A 150 -1.00 -7.03 19.84
CA SER A 150 -0.23 -6.40 18.77
C SER A 150 -0.98 -6.50 17.45
N HIS A 151 -0.84 -5.50 16.61
CA HIS A 151 -1.48 -5.39 15.29
C HIS A 151 -0.76 -6.21 14.19
N PHE A 152 -0.36 -7.42 14.51
CA PHE A 152 0.09 -8.39 13.54
C PHE A 152 -1.00 -9.38 13.22
#